data_2cebbe5edb153c0d0a20622bb666bf4c
#
_entry.id   2cebbe5edb153c0d0a20622bb666bf4c
#
_cell.length_a   1.000
_cell.length_b   1.000
_cell.length_c   1.000
_cell.angle_alpha   90.00
_cell.angle_beta   90.00
_cell.angle_gamma   90.00
#
_symmetry.space_group_name_H-M   'P 1'
#
loop_
_entity.id
_entity.type
_entity.pdbx_description
1 polymer ?
#
loop_
_entity_poly.entity_id
_entity_poly.type
_entity_poly.pdbx_seq_one_letter_code
_entity_poly.pdbx_strand_id
1 'polypeptide(L)'
;IVVRGTCMLQVVRGAVLLGGARLTPCSPPHPIYAPETFPAAEILPVPYSADSEHRDILPHYDTVVRLQSIKCGIEQLARVCPLAGMDPFALHRAVPGCTFTLESNASDTLCVPTEWRDVYDELGSLPSRVPMTLAVRGGKNTGKSTLARLLLHA
;
A
#
# COMPACT_ATOMS: atom_id res chain seq x y z
N ILE A 1 -1.29 9.88 -0.76
CA ILE A 1 -1.91 9.48 -2.03
C ILE A 1 -2.69 8.21 -1.76
N VAL A 2 -3.94 8.17 -2.18
CA VAL A 2 -4.78 6.97 -2.06
C VAL A 2 -4.99 6.39 -3.45
N VAL A 3 -4.75 5.08 -3.59
CA VAL A 3 -4.84 4.35 -4.86
C VAL A 3 -5.92 3.28 -4.75
N ARG A 4 -6.79 3.26 -5.74
CA ARG A 4 -7.77 2.19 -5.93
C ARG A 4 -7.55 1.51 -7.29
N GLY A 5 -7.68 0.19 -7.32
CA GLY A 5 -7.42 -0.61 -8.51
C GLY A 5 -6.12 -1.38 -8.45
N THR A 6 -5.47 -1.57 -9.60
CA THR A 6 -4.23 -2.35 -9.69
C THR A 6 -3.14 -1.57 -10.40
N CYS A 7 -2.00 -1.41 -9.74
CA CYS A 7 -0.85 -0.74 -10.34
C CYS A 7 0.47 -1.27 -9.79
N MET A 8 1.55 -0.94 -10.47
CA MET A 8 2.91 -1.11 -10.01
C MET A 8 3.39 0.22 -9.43
N LEU A 9 3.81 0.22 -8.18
CA LEU A 9 4.44 1.35 -7.50
C LEU A 9 5.96 1.22 -7.58
N GLN A 10 6.62 2.28 -7.99
CA GLN A 10 8.07 2.43 -7.90
C GLN A 10 8.39 3.77 -7.23
N VAL A 11 9.21 3.74 -6.19
CA VAL A 11 9.74 4.97 -5.60
C VAL A 11 10.88 5.46 -6.47
N VAL A 12 10.80 6.72 -6.91
CA VAL A 12 11.84 7.37 -7.73
C VAL A 12 12.76 8.19 -6.84
N ARG A 13 12.19 8.86 -5.82
CA ARG A 13 12.90 9.71 -4.86
C ARG A 13 12.21 9.67 -3.51
N GLY A 14 12.99 9.81 -2.43
CA GLY A 14 12.49 9.80 -1.06
C GLY A 14 12.13 8.40 -0.58
N ALA A 15 11.17 8.31 0.33
CA ALA A 15 10.66 7.04 0.82
C ALA A 15 9.15 7.13 1.09
N VAL A 16 8.47 6.00 0.99
CA VAL A 16 7.03 5.90 1.29
C VAL A 16 6.75 4.71 2.19
N LEU A 17 5.65 4.81 2.93
CA LEU A 17 5.03 3.68 3.62
C LEU A 17 3.83 3.20 2.80
N LEU A 18 3.76 1.89 2.60
CA LEU A 18 2.64 1.21 1.96
C LEU A 18 2.28 -0.02 2.80
N GLY A 19 1.13 0.00 3.49
CA GLY A 19 0.68 -1.10 4.32
C GLY A 19 1.67 -1.51 5.43
N GLY A 20 2.44 -0.55 5.98
CA GLY A 20 3.50 -0.77 6.95
C GLY A 20 4.90 -0.96 6.34
N ALA A 21 5.01 -1.40 5.09
CA ALA A 21 6.30 -1.57 4.44
C ALA A 21 6.90 -0.22 4.02
N ARG A 22 8.17 0.03 4.38
CA ARG A 22 8.94 1.18 3.90
C ARG A 22 9.59 0.85 2.56
N LEU A 23 9.21 1.61 1.53
CA LEU A 23 9.75 1.49 0.18
C LEU A 23 10.65 2.68 -0.13
N THR A 24 11.75 2.42 -0.81
CA THR A 24 12.78 3.39 -1.20
C THR A 24 13.10 3.23 -2.70
N PRO A 25 13.90 4.12 -3.31
CA PRO A 25 14.34 3.94 -4.70
C PRO A 25 15.10 2.64 -4.97
N CYS A 26 15.73 2.05 -3.94
CA CYS A 26 16.42 0.76 -4.05
C CYS A 26 15.47 -0.44 -3.93
N SER A 27 14.22 -0.21 -3.51
CA SER A 27 13.21 -1.27 -3.44
C SER A 27 12.75 -1.68 -4.84
N PRO A 28 12.51 -2.97 -5.10
CA PRO A 28 11.92 -3.40 -6.36
C PRO A 28 10.53 -2.79 -6.55
N PRO A 29 10.05 -2.65 -7.80
CA PRO A 29 8.68 -2.23 -8.04
C PRO A 29 7.68 -3.12 -7.30
N HIS A 30 6.73 -2.49 -6.59
CA HIS A 30 5.79 -3.17 -5.71
C HIS A 30 4.38 -3.17 -6.31
N PRO A 31 3.73 -4.34 -6.51
CA PRO A 31 2.38 -4.40 -7.02
C PRO A 31 1.36 -3.99 -5.95
N ILE A 32 0.44 -3.12 -6.32
CA ILE A 32 -0.72 -2.73 -5.51
C ILE A 32 -1.97 -3.39 -6.08
N TYR A 33 -2.74 -4.04 -5.21
CA TYR A 33 -4.03 -4.66 -5.51
C TYR A 33 -5.08 -4.12 -4.53
N ALA A 34 -5.81 -3.11 -4.93
CA ALA A 34 -6.85 -2.47 -4.13
C ALA A 34 -8.16 -2.32 -4.95
N PRO A 35 -8.80 -3.44 -5.36
CA PRO A 35 -10.11 -3.38 -6.00
C PRO A 35 -11.16 -2.82 -5.03
N GLU A 36 -12.33 -2.41 -5.53
CA GLU A 36 -13.39 -1.78 -4.72
C GLU A 36 -13.86 -2.63 -3.52
N THR A 37 -13.71 -3.95 -3.62
CA THR A 37 -14.04 -4.88 -2.52
C THR A 37 -13.01 -4.91 -1.40
N PHE A 38 -11.90 -4.19 -1.54
CA PHE A 38 -10.83 -4.07 -0.55
C PHE A 38 -10.63 -2.61 -0.13
N PRO A 39 -10.05 -2.34 1.03
CA PRO A 39 -9.62 -0.99 1.38
C PRO A 39 -8.70 -0.42 0.30
N ALA A 40 -8.83 0.86 0.01
CA ALA A 40 -7.91 1.56 -0.88
C ALA A 40 -6.49 1.57 -0.29
N ALA A 41 -5.49 1.51 -1.16
CA ALA A 41 -4.10 1.52 -0.75
C ALA A 41 -3.63 2.95 -0.48
N GLU A 42 -3.26 3.25 0.75
CA GLU A 42 -2.70 4.53 1.12
C GLU A 42 -1.17 4.50 1.02
N ILE A 43 -0.62 5.44 0.26
CA ILE A 43 0.81 5.67 0.10
C ILE A 43 1.15 6.93 0.88
N LEU A 44 1.86 6.78 1.98
CA LEU A 44 2.26 7.87 2.87
C LEU A 44 3.72 8.24 2.63
N PRO A 45 4.06 9.53 2.47
CA PRO A 45 5.45 9.95 2.41
C PRO A 45 6.10 9.75 3.78
N VAL A 46 7.34 9.27 3.81
CA VAL A 46 8.17 9.27 5.01
C VAL A 46 8.94 10.59 5.05
N PRO A 47 8.92 11.33 6.17
CA PRO A 47 9.72 12.53 6.31
C PRO A 47 11.19 12.22 6.05
N TYR A 48 11.81 13.06 5.24
CA TYR A 48 13.18 12.86 4.80
C TYR A 48 14.16 13.46 5.81
N SER A 49 15.14 12.68 6.27
CA SER A 49 16.32 13.22 6.95
C SER A 49 17.27 13.82 5.89
N ALA A 50 17.79 15.01 6.17
CA ALA A 50 18.43 15.94 5.22
C ALA A 50 19.71 15.47 4.50
N ASP A 51 20.08 14.19 4.57
CA ASP A 51 21.43 13.70 4.19
C ASP A 51 21.55 13.12 2.78
N SER A 52 20.65 13.36 1.82
CA SER A 52 20.79 12.81 0.49
C SER A 52 21.06 13.82 -0.63
N GLU A 53 22.09 13.50 -1.38
CA GLU A 53 22.71 14.30 -2.43
C GLU A 53 21.92 14.41 -3.76
N HIS A 54 20.67 13.96 -3.86
CA HIS A 54 19.93 13.93 -5.13
C HIS A 54 18.85 15.02 -5.22
N ARG A 55 19.28 16.29 -5.20
CA ARG A 55 18.37 17.47 -5.28
C ARG A 55 17.93 17.87 -6.70
N ASP A 56 18.48 17.28 -7.76
CA ASP A 56 18.53 17.98 -9.05
C ASP A 56 17.39 17.72 -10.04
N ILE A 57 16.49 16.74 -9.81
CA ILE A 57 15.48 16.39 -10.85
C ILE A 57 14.13 17.02 -10.62
N LEU A 58 13.71 17.22 -9.35
CA LEU A 58 12.44 17.87 -9.00
C LEU A 58 12.61 18.66 -7.69
N PRO A 59 13.02 19.91 -7.75
CA PRO A 59 13.45 20.68 -6.59
C PRO A 59 12.35 21.01 -5.57
N HIS A 60 11.08 20.72 -5.87
CA HIS A 60 9.95 21.10 -5.03
C HIS A 60 9.27 19.93 -4.29
N TYR A 61 9.70 18.68 -4.52
CA TYR A 61 9.07 17.51 -3.91
C TYR A 61 10.09 16.62 -3.22
N ASP A 62 9.85 16.33 -1.93
CA ASP A 62 10.71 15.44 -1.14
C ASP A 62 10.54 13.97 -1.52
N THR A 63 9.36 13.59 -2.02
CA THR A 63 9.04 12.22 -2.39
C THR A 63 8.38 12.18 -3.77
N VAL A 64 8.90 11.33 -4.64
CA VAL A 64 8.38 11.10 -6.00
C VAL A 64 8.18 9.61 -6.21
N VAL A 65 6.98 9.24 -6.64
CA VAL A 65 6.62 7.86 -6.98
C VAL A 65 6.16 7.78 -8.43
N ARG A 66 6.41 6.64 -9.06
CA ARG A 66 5.86 6.27 -10.35
C ARG A 66 4.79 5.21 -10.14
N LEU A 67 3.61 5.44 -10.70
CA LEU A 67 2.52 4.46 -10.76
C LEU A 67 2.33 4.04 -12.21
N GLN A 68 2.25 2.74 -12.45
CA GLN A 68 2.07 2.17 -13.77
C GLN A 68 0.95 1.13 -13.74
N SER A 69 0.02 1.21 -14.71
CA SER A 69 -1.05 0.23 -14.87
C SER A 69 -0.49 -1.18 -15.05
N ILE A 70 -1.09 -2.16 -14.37
CA ILE A 70 -0.79 -3.58 -14.57
C ILE A 70 -2.06 -4.34 -14.91
N LYS A 71 -1.96 -5.25 -15.88
CA LYS A 71 -3.02 -6.21 -16.21
C LYS A 71 -2.68 -7.51 -15.51
N CYS A 72 -3.48 -7.89 -14.54
CA CYS A 72 -3.26 -9.09 -13.71
C CYS A 72 -4.37 -10.14 -13.87
N GLY A 73 -5.36 -9.89 -14.72
CA GLY A 73 -6.52 -10.78 -14.93
C GLY A 73 -7.67 -10.56 -13.95
N ILE A 74 -7.47 -9.81 -12.84
CA ILE A 74 -8.54 -9.46 -11.89
C ILE A 74 -9.65 -8.66 -12.58
N GLU A 75 -9.30 -7.87 -13.60
CA GLU A 75 -10.23 -7.13 -14.44
C GLU A 75 -11.23 -8.02 -15.17
N GLN A 76 -10.93 -9.31 -15.30
CA GLN A 76 -11.84 -10.29 -15.93
C GLN A 76 -12.84 -10.89 -14.93
N LEU A 77 -12.58 -10.77 -13.62
CA LEU A 77 -13.49 -11.28 -12.59
C LEU A 77 -14.87 -10.61 -12.62
N ALA A 78 -14.96 -9.36 -13.06
CA ALA A 78 -16.23 -8.65 -13.25
C ALA A 78 -17.18 -9.40 -14.22
N ARG A 79 -16.64 -10.23 -15.12
CA ARG A 79 -17.43 -11.02 -16.08
C ARG A 79 -18.02 -12.31 -15.49
N VAL A 80 -17.40 -12.85 -14.42
CA VAL A 80 -17.71 -14.17 -13.88
C VAL A 80 -18.24 -14.14 -12.45
N CYS A 81 -18.18 -13.00 -11.77
CA CYS A 81 -18.67 -12.84 -10.41
C CYS A 81 -19.95 -11.98 -10.39
N PRO A 82 -21.16 -12.59 -10.39
CA PRO A 82 -22.43 -11.85 -10.38
C PRO A 82 -22.69 -11.11 -9.06
N LEU A 83 -21.98 -11.46 -7.99
CA LEU A 83 -22.03 -10.72 -6.71
C LEU A 83 -21.31 -9.36 -6.79
N ALA A 84 -20.48 -9.20 -7.80
CA ALA A 84 -19.92 -7.92 -8.17
C ALA A 84 -20.85 -7.20 -9.14
N GLY A 85 -22.10 -7.02 -8.85
CA GLY A 85 -22.93 -5.98 -9.50
C GLY A 85 -22.25 -4.60 -9.41
N MET A 86 -21.16 -4.52 -8.68
CA MET A 86 -20.09 -3.53 -8.71
C MET A 86 -19.00 -4.06 -9.64
N ASP A 87 -18.85 -3.43 -10.79
CA ASP A 87 -17.63 -3.55 -11.56
C ASP A 87 -16.47 -3.13 -10.64
N PRO A 88 -15.63 -4.06 -10.15
CA PRO A 88 -14.53 -3.71 -9.25
C PRO A 88 -13.55 -2.70 -9.88
N PHE A 89 -13.80 -2.35 -11.13
CA PHE A 89 -13.05 -1.41 -11.95
C PHE A 89 -13.96 -0.40 -12.66
N ALA A 90 -15.17 -0.12 -12.16
CA ALA A 90 -16.10 0.83 -12.79
C ALA A 90 -15.47 2.22 -13.04
N LEU A 91 -14.53 2.61 -12.19
CA LEU A 91 -13.76 3.84 -12.31
C LEU A 91 -12.78 3.84 -13.50
N HIS A 92 -12.39 2.67 -14.02
CA HIS A 92 -11.41 2.55 -15.12
C HIS A 92 -11.99 2.85 -16.51
N ARG A 93 -13.30 3.09 -16.59
CA ARG A 93 -13.93 3.49 -17.86
C ARG A 93 -13.57 4.90 -18.29
N ALA A 94 -13.08 5.74 -17.35
CA ALA A 94 -12.75 7.14 -17.64
C ALA A 94 -11.47 7.29 -18.48
N VAL A 95 -10.51 6.35 -18.37
CA VAL A 95 -9.26 6.39 -19.14
C VAL A 95 -8.97 4.99 -19.70
N PRO A 96 -9.10 4.78 -21.01
CA PRO A 96 -8.82 3.49 -21.63
C PRO A 96 -7.40 3.01 -21.32
N GLY A 97 -7.30 1.78 -20.81
CA GLY A 97 -6.01 1.15 -20.47
C GLY A 97 -5.46 1.48 -19.07
N CYS A 98 -6.08 2.40 -18.34
CA CYS A 98 -5.75 2.61 -16.92
C CYS A 98 -6.40 1.54 -16.07
N THR A 99 -5.66 0.97 -15.11
CA THR A 99 -6.14 -0.07 -14.19
C THR A 99 -6.22 0.42 -12.75
N PHE A 100 -6.03 1.69 -12.50
CA PHE A 100 -6.13 2.32 -11.18
C PHE A 100 -6.63 3.75 -11.27
N THR A 101 -7.10 4.28 -10.15
CA THR A 101 -7.46 5.69 -9.95
C THR A 101 -6.78 6.23 -8.71
N LEU A 102 -6.60 7.55 -8.68
CA LEU A 102 -6.17 8.28 -7.50
C LEU A 102 -7.40 8.89 -6.82
N GLU A 103 -7.57 8.62 -5.55
CA GLU A 103 -8.67 9.16 -4.75
C GLU A 103 -8.16 10.32 -3.87
N SER A 104 -8.99 11.34 -3.73
CA SER A 104 -8.69 12.50 -2.87
C SER A 104 -9.05 12.27 -1.41
N ASN A 105 -9.91 11.28 -1.13
CA ASN A 105 -10.42 11.00 0.21
C ASN A 105 -9.86 9.67 0.73
N ALA A 106 -9.33 9.71 1.95
CA ALA A 106 -8.80 8.55 2.65
C ALA A 106 -9.88 7.76 3.43
N SER A 107 -11.18 8.05 3.21
CA SER A 107 -12.28 7.45 3.99
C SER A 107 -12.36 5.92 3.89
N ASP A 108 -11.89 5.35 2.81
CA ASP A 108 -11.92 3.90 2.54
C ASP A 108 -10.58 3.20 2.74
N THR A 109 -9.61 3.88 3.34
CA THR A 109 -8.31 3.27 3.65
C THR A 109 -8.39 2.40 4.91
N LEU A 110 -7.45 1.47 5.02
CA LEU A 110 -7.35 0.63 6.21
C LEU A 110 -7.01 1.49 7.43
N CYS A 111 -7.97 1.65 8.33
CA CYS A 111 -7.72 2.27 9.63
C CYS A 111 -6.97 1.29 10.54
N VAL A 112 -5.71 1.56 10.81
CA VAL A 112 -4.90 0.77 11.73
C VAL A 112 -5.07 1.33 13.14
N PRO A 113 -5.61 0.55 14.12
CA PRO A 113 -5.73 0.98 15.51
C PRO A 113 -4.39 1.41 16.10
N THR A 114 -4.41 2.37 17.03
CA THR A 114 -3.20 2.87 17.66
C THR A 114 -2.41 1.77 18.35
N GLU A 115 -3.10 0.85 19.04
CA GLU A 115 -2.51 -0.27 19.75
C GLU A 115 -1.74 -1.21 18.81
N TRP A 116 -2.17 -1.32 17.56
CA TRP A 116 -1.44 -2.12 16.55
C TRP A 116 -0.17 -1.40 16.07
N ARG A 117 -0.21 -0.08 16.01
CA ARG A 117 0.98 0.73 15.69
C ARG A 117 2.02 0.64 16.78
N ASP A 118 1.58 0.73 18.04
CA ASP A 118 2.46 0.61 19.19
C ASP A 118 3.22 -0.73 19.19
N VAL A 119 2.50 -1.84 18.94
CA VAL A 119 3.11 -3.17 18.79
C VAL A 119 4.08 -3.22 17.61
N TYR A 120 3.72 -2.61 16.48
CA TYR A 120 4.59 -2.54 15.30
C TYR A 120 5.90 -1.80 15.60
N ASP A 121 5.81 -0.65 16.24
CA ASP A 121 6.97 0.19 16.59
C ASP A 121 7.86 -0.49 17.64
N GLU A 122 7.25 -1.16 18.62
CA GLU A 122 7.97 -1.97 19.61
C GLU A 122 8.76 -3.09 18.94
N LEU A 123 8.15 -3.85 18.03
CA LEU A 123 8.81 -4.91 17.29
C LEU A 123 9.93 -4.39 16.39
N GLY A 124 9.72 -3.28 15.71
CA GLY A 124 10.73 -2.63 14.86
C GLY A 124 11.95 -2.11 15.64
N SER A 125 11.79 -1.88 16.96
CA SER A 125 12.88 -1.46 17.83
C SER A 125 13.76 -2.63 18.32
N LEU A 126 13.31 -3.88 18.14
CA LEU A 126 14.06 -5.05 18.59
C LEU A 126 15.28 -5.32 17.70
N PRO A 127 16.38 -5.82 18.28
CA PRO A 127 17.58 -6.13 17.49
C PRO A 127 17.28 -7.24 16.47
N SER A 128 17.56 -6.97 15.19
CA SER A 128 17.27 -7.87 14.04
C SER A 128 17.95 -9.25 14.08
N ARG A 129 18.74 -9.55 15.11
CA ARG A 129 19.56 -10.78 15.22
C ARG A 129 18.88 -11.92 15.97
N VAL A 130 17.73 -11.69 16.57
CA VAL A 130 17.03 -12.73 17.33
C VAL A 130 15.87 -13.26 16.49
N PRO A 131 15.88 -14.54 16.08
CA PRO A 131 14.74 -15.13 15.41
C PRO A 131 13.53 -15.09 16.37
N MET A 132 12.45 -14.45 15.93
CA MET A 132 11.25 -14.27 16.72
C MET A 132 10.07 -14.96 16.06
N THR A 133 9.24 -15.60 16.86
CA THR A 133 7.98 -16.18 16.42
C THR A 133 6.82 -15.43 17.05
N LEU A 134 5.97 -14.83 16.22
CA LEU A 134 4.78 -14.12 16.65
C LEU A 134 3.53 -14.97 16.40
N ALA A 135 2.64 -15.05 17.39
CA ALA A 135 1.36 -15.70 17.27
C ALA A 135 0.22 -14.69 17.45
N VAL A 136 -0.52 -14.43 16.38
CA VAL A 136 -1.70 -13.56 16.42
C VAL A 136 -2.95 -14.39 16.71
N ARG A 137 -3.62 -14.15 17.84
CA ARG A 137 -4.80 -14.87 18.29
C ARG A 137 -5.99 -13.94 18.44
N GLY A 138 -7.20 -14.48 18.32
CA GLY A 138 -8.46 -13.71 18.48
C GLY A 138 -9.65 -14.40 17.85
N GLY A 139 -10.83 -13.88 18.06
CA GLY A 139 -12.09 -14.37 17.51
C GLY A 139 -12.16 -14.33 15.96
N LYS A 140 -13.24 -14.87 15.39
CA LYS A 140 -13.50 -14.76 13.96
C LYS A 140 -13.73 -13.27 13.60
N ASN A 141 -13.19 -12.83 12.46
CA ASN A 141 -13.35 -11.47 11.93
C ASN A 141 -12.77 -10.33 12.80
N THR A 142 -11.79 -10.60 13.66
CA THR A 142 -11.12 -9.60 14.51
C THR A 142 -9.86 -8.97 13.88
N GLY A 143 -9.66 -9.11 12.58
CA GLY A 143 -8.52 -8.49 11.89
C GLY A 143 -7.17 -9.21 12.03
N LYS A 144 -7.15 -10.46 12.55
CA LYS A 144 -5.89 -11.21 12.76
C LYS A 144 -4.98 -11.28 11.54
N SER A 145 -5.53 -11.60 10.37
CA SER A 145 -4.76 -11.69 9.13
C SER A 145 -4.19 -10.33 8.70
N THR A 146 -4.93 -9.26 8.94
CA THR A 146 -4.50 -7.89 8.67
C THR A 146 -3.36 -7.50 9.59
N LEU A 147 -3.49 -7.75 10.89
CA LEU A 147 -2.43 -7.51 11.86
C LEU A 147 -1.19 -8.34 11.56
N ALA A 148 -1.35 -9.64 11.28
CA ALA A 148 -0.22 -10.50 10.94
C ALA A 148 0.56 -10.00 9.70
N ARG A 149 -0.15 -9.51 8.67
CA ARG A 149 0.48 -8.90 7.49
C ARG A 149 1.24 -7.62 7.84
N LEU A 150 0.66 -6.77 8.69
CA LEU A 150 1.32 -5.55 9.15
C LEU A 150 2.63 -5.89 9.87
N LEU A 151 2.59 -6.86 10.80
CA LEU A 151 3.74 -7.26 11.61
C LEU A 151 4.86 -7.97 10.83
N LEU A 152 4.58 -8.49 9.63
CA LEU A 152 5.63 -9.04 8.75
C LEU A 152 6.57 -7.96 8.16
N HIS A 153 6.22 -6.69 8.30
CA HIS A 153 6.97 -5.55 7.79
C HIS A 153 7.60 -4.69 8.90
N ALA A 154 7.48 -5.12 10.17
CA ALA A 154 8.04 -4.44 11.33
C ALA A 154 9.57 -4.56 11.46
#